data_51f6c727571c56c11cff7340d131dcb5
#
_entry.id   51f6c727571c56c11cff7340d131dcb5
#
_cell.length_a   1.000
_cell.length_b   1.000
_cell.length_c   1.000
_cell.angle_alpha   90.00
_cell.angle_beta   90.00
_cell.angle_gamma   90.00
#
_symmetry.space_group_name_H-M   'P 1'
#
loop_
_entity.id
_entity.type
_entity.pdbx_description
1 polymer ?
#
loop_
_entity_poly.entity_id
_entity_poly.type
_entity_poly.pdbx_seq_one_letter_code
_entity_poly.pdbx_strand_id
1 'polypeptide(L)'
;MLSSTPLKTAAWLAFTASLSSATPQYGASPKVQFKHWPAEAATALSTMIAKNANQSNYAVFDMDNTSYRYDLEESLLPFLENRGILTRDNLDPSLKLVDFKDTANFTESLYSYYNRLCEIDDFVCYPWAAQIWSGFTLRELKTYVDELMAYNSSIPTKYWDGDEVTSSSVNPPKVFRGQVELYNALMDNGIAVYVISAAHEELVRMVASDPKYGYNVPPQNVIGVTTVLKNVTSGELTNARKQITEGTYNETANLDLVVTPYLWTPATWFAGKWAAILTYIDQWKRPILAGGDTPGSDSYMQFHGVDTAKGGVHLWINRREAYFERLQEEIRNNTQAQIANGREVTADKNWVVVKPEEIL
;
A
#
# COMPACT_ATOMS: atom_id res chain seq x y z
N MET A 1 -61.57 -5.83 33.57
CA MET A 1 -62.03 -4.72 32.71
C MET A 1 -61.00 -4.58 31.57
N LEU A 2 -61.37 -5.09 30.40
CA LEU A 2 -60.56 -5.07 29.20
C LEU A 2 -60.90 -3.80 28.41
N SER A 3 -59.88 -2.96 28.17
CA SER A 3 -60.01 -1.76 27.34
C SER A 3 -59.54 -2.09 25.92
N SER A 4 -60.47 -2.05 24.99
CA SER A 4 -60.26 -2.25 23.55
C SER A 4 -59.84 -0.94 22.90
N THR A 5 -58.69 -0.93 22.20
CA THR A 5 -58.24 0.16 21.34
C THR A 5 -58.53 -0.17 19.86
N PRO A 6 -59.07 0.74 19.04
CA PRO A 6 -59.47 0.43 17.67
C PRO A 6 -58.28 0.45 16.68
N LEU A 7 -58.29 -0.50 15.75
CA LEU A 7 -57.42 -0.55 14.57
C LEU A 7 -57.64 0.67 13.68
N LYS A 8 -56.56 1.37 13.32
CA LYS A 8 -56.54 2.36 12.25
C LYS A 8 -56.21 1.65 10.93
N THR A 9 -57.18 1.65 10.02
CA THR A 9 -57.03 1.22 8.62
C THR A 9 -56.11 2.20 7.88
N ALA A 10 -54.96 1.72 7.39
CA ALA A 10 -54.09 2.47 6.50
C ALA A 10 -54.53 2.23 5.04
N ALA A 11 -54.92 3.29 4.37
CA ALA A 11 -55.22 3.28 2.94
C ALA A 11 -53.92 3.25 2.14
N TRP A 12 -53.73 2.25 1.29
CA TRP A 12 -52.63 2.18 0.33
C TRP A 12 -52.97 3.00 -0.92
N LEU A 13 -52.23 4.10 -1.12
CA LEU A 13 -52.22 4.84 -2.36
C LEU A 13 -51.23 4.15 -3.31
N ALA A 14 -51.75 3.54 -4.36
CA ALA A 14 -50.96 2.98 -5.43
C ALA A 14 -50.41 4.12 -6.32
N PHE A 15 -49.12 4.37 -6.23
CA PHE A 15 -48.40 5.21 -7.17
C PHE A 15 -47.98 4.34 -8.39
N THR A 16 -48.64 4.54 -9.52
CA THR A 16 -48.16 4.02 -10.79
C THR A 16 -47.02 4.91 -11.31
N ALA A 17 -45.79 4.51 -11.04
CA ALA A 17 -44.64 5.11 -11.70
C ALA A 17 -44.48 4.54 -13.11
N SER A 18 -44.69 5.37 -14.12
CA SER A 18 -44.33 5.04 -15.52
C SER A 18 -42.82 4.88 -15.61
N LEU A 19 -42.36 3.66 -15.76
CA LEU A 19 -40.98 3.35 -16.10
C LEU A 19 -40.71 3.78 -17.55
N SER A 20 -40.20 4.99 -17.72
CA SER A 20 -39.51 5.40 -18.94
C SER A 20 -38.26 4.55 -19.08
N SER A 21 -38.23 3.63 -20.03
CA SER A 21 -37.05 2.87 -20.42
C SER A 21 -36.09 3.79 -21.17
N ALA A 22 -35.25 4.53 -20.40
CA ALA A 22 -34.06 5.14 -20.95
C ALA A 22 -33.08 4.01 -21.29
N THR A 23 -32.91 3.71 -22.55
CA THR A 23 -31.79 2.90 -23.06
C THR A 23 -30.50 3.54 -22.54
N PRO A 24 -29.59 2.79 -21.91
CA PRO A 24 -28.29 3.33 -21.53
C PRO A 24 -27.59 3.78 -22.81
N GLN A 25 -27.41 5.07 -22.96
CA GLN A 25 -26.52 5.62 -23.98
C GLN A 25 -25.10 5.18 -23.56
N TYR A 26 -24.58 4.17 -24.23
CA TYR A 26 -23.17 3.82 -24.13
C TYR A 26 -22.39 5.03 -24.60
N GLY A 27 -21.95 5.85 -23.63
CA GLY A 27 -21.00 6.93 -23.88
C GLY A 27 -19.76 6.35 -24.54
N ALA A 28 -19.14 7.11 -25.44
CA ALA A 28 -17.89 6.73 -26.09
C ALA A 28 -16.92 6.16 -25.06
N SER A 29 -16.34 4.99 -25.32
CA SER A 29 -15.36 4.36 -24.45
C SER A 29 -14.31 5.41 -24.04
N PRO A 30 -14.04 5.57 -22.75
CA PRO A 30 -13.08 6.55 -22.29
C PRO A 30 -11.74 6.27 -22.97
N LYS A 31 -11.23 7.23 -23.73
CA LYS A 31 -9.91 7.14 -24.36
C LYS A 31 -8.86 7.36 -23.29
N VAL A 32 -8.53 6.30 -22.56
CA VAL A 32 -7.38 6.31 -21.68
C VAL A 32 -6.13 6.37 -22.54
N GLN A 33 -5.31 7.42 -22.38
CA GLN A 33 -4.03 7.57 -23.06
C GLN A 33 -2.92 7.46 -22.02
N PHE A 34 -2.14 6.40 -22.11
CA PHE A 34 -0.94 6.20 -21.33
C PHE A 34 0.28 6.64 -22.14
N LYS A 35 0.99 7.65 -21.66
CA LYS A 35 2.18 8.20 -22.32
C LYS A 35 3.49 7.57 -21.80
N HIS A 36 3.46 7.13 -20.54
CA HIS A 36 4.61 6.59 -19.82
C HIS A 36 4.47 5.09 -19.57
N TRP A 37 3.85 4.38 -20.51
CA TRP A 37 3.72 2.92 -20.48
C TRP A 37 4.14 2.32 -21.82
N PRO A 38 4.76 1.13 -21.85
CA PRO A 38 4.93 0.36 -23.08
C PRO A 38 3.59 0.13 -23.78
N ALA A 39 3.57 0.16 -25.11
CA ALA A 39 2.34 0.11 -25.89
C ALA A 39 1.45 -1.12 -25.59
N GLU A 40 2.06 -2.28 -25.37
CA GLU A 40 1.34 -3.52 -25.04
C GLU A 40 0.69 -3.42 -23.66
N ALA A 41 1.44 -2.98 -22.64
CA ALA A 41 0.94 -2.76 -21.29
C ALA A 41 -0.18 -1.69 -21.28
N ALA A 42 0.02 -0.57 -21.98
CA ALA A 42 -0.98 0.48 -22.14
C ALA A 42 -2.29 -0.06 -22.75
N THR A 43 -2.20 -0.94 -23.76
CA THR A 43 -3.35 -1.56 -24.39
C THR A 43 -4.09 -2.49 -23.44
N ALA A 44 -3.38 -3.35 -22.71
CA ALA A 44 -3.97 -4.27 -21.73
C ALA A 44 -4.68 -3.51 -20.61
N LEU A 45 -4.02 -2.50 -20.03
CA LEU A 45 -4.58 -1.67 -18.95
C LEU A 45 -5.79 -0.86 -19.43
N SER A 46 -5.72 -0.23 -20.62
CA SER A 46 -6.85 0.51 -21.19
C SER A 46 -8.05 -0.38 -21.44
N THR A 47 -7.83 -1.61 -21.94
CA THR A 47 -8.89 -2.61 -22.18
C THR A 47 -9.55 -3.03 -20.86
N MET A 48 -8.75 -3.30 -19.83
CA MET A 48 -9.24 -3.65 -18.50
C MET A 48 -10.08 -2.52 -17.91
N ILE A 49 -9.58 -1.26 -17.96
CA ILE A 49 -10.30 -0.08 -17.48
C ILE A 49 -11.63 0.09 -18.22
N ALA A 50 -11.62 0.07 -19.57
CA ALA A 50 -12.84 0.23 -20.37
C ALA A 50 -13.91 -0.82 -20.06
N LYS A 51 -13.50 -2.07 -19.82
CA LYS A 51 -14.40 -3.16 -19.48
C LYS A 51 -15.03 -3.01 -18.10
N ASN A 52 -14.35 -2.35 -17.17
CA ASN A 52 -14.71 -2.30 -15.76
C ASN A 52 -15.13 -0.90 -15.25
N ALA A 53 -15.17 0.10 -16.13
CA ALA A 53 -15.50 1.47 -15.80
C ALA A 53 -16.90 1.62 -15.18
N ASN A 54 -17.02 2.47 -14.15
CA ASN A 54 -18.29 2.84 -13.51
C ASN A 54 -19.11 1.64 -12.98
N GLN A 55 -18.46 0.55 -12.59
CA GLN A 55 -19.10 -0.65 -12.01
C GLN A 55 -18.78 -0.83 -10.53
N SER A 56 -18.37 0.23 -9.87
CA SER A 56 -17.92 0.23 -8.47
C SER A 56 -16.79 -0.78 -8.22
N ASN A 57 -15.95 -1.05 -9.24
CA ASN A 57 -14.78 -1.89 -9.12
C ASN A 57 -13.64 -1.14 -8.41
N TYR A 58 -12.63 -1.88 -7.97
CA TYR A 58 -11.45 -1.31 -7.34
C TYR A 58 -10.16 -2.01 -7.78
N ALA A 59 -9.05 -1.30 -7.64
CA ALA A 59 -7.69 -1.78 -7.86
C ALA A 59 -6.88 -1.62 -6.58
N VAL A 60 -5.91 -2.51 -6.35
CA VAL A 60 -5.01 -2.48 -5.19
C VAL A 60 -3.56 -2.46 -5.67
N PHE A 61 -2.72 -1.70 -4.98
CA PHE A 61 -1.31 -1.57 -5.31
C PHE A 61 -0.45 -1.62 -4.06
N ASP A 62 0.69 -2.28 -4.15
CA ASP A 62 1.79 -2.01 -3.27
C ASP A 62 2.39 -0.62 -3.56
N MET A 63 3.21 -0.09 -2.65
CA MET A 63 3.75 1.25 -2.82
C MET A 63 5.23 1.25 -3.19
N ASP A 64 6.10 0.75 -2.32
CA ASP A 64 7.55 0.77 -2.50
C ASP A 64 7.96 -0.08 -3.71
N ASN A 65 8.76 0.48 -4.61
CA ASN A 65 9.17 -0.13 -5.88
C ASN A 65 8.04 -0.55 -6.84
N THR A 66 6.78 -0.43 -6.44
CA THR A 66 5.60 -0.69 -7.27
C THR A 66 4.98 0.59 -7.79
N SER A 67 4.74 1.57 -6.93
CA SER A 67 4.09 2.84 -7.26
C SER A 67 5.08 3.98 -7.45
N TYR A 68 6.21 3.91 -6.80
CA TYR A 68 7.42 4.71 -7.06
C TYR A 68 8.66 3.80 -7.01
N ARG A 69 9.76 4.27 -7.58
CA ARG A 69 11.05 3.58 -7.52
C ARG A 69 11.66 3.74 -6.13
N TYR A 70 12.33 2.71 -5.64
CA TYR A 70 12.99 2.61 -4.33
C TYR A 70 11.99 2.52 -3.16
N ASP A 71 12.52 2.48 -1.96
CA ASP A 71 11.76 2.24 -0.74
C ASP A 71 11.79 3.48 0.16
N LEU A 72 10.61 3.88 0.64
CA LEU A 72 10.46 5.09 1.44
C LEU A 72 11.08 4.92 2.83
N GLU A 73 10.74 3.85 3.55
CA GLU A 73 11.23 3.66 4.92
C GLU A 73 12.71 3.27 4.94
N GLU A 74 13.12 2.38 4.02
CA GLU A 74 14.52 1.97 3.91
C GLU A 74 15.45 3.14 3.59
N SER A 75 14.96 4.17 2.89
CA SER A 75 15.73 5.38 2.60
C SER A 75 15.58 6.47 3.66
N LEU A 76 14.41 6.62 4.27
CA LEU A 76 14.17 7.61 5.32
C LEU A 76 15.00 7.33 6.57
N LEU A 77 15.18 6.06 6.92
CA LEU A 77 15.97 5.64 8.08
C LEU A 77 17.39 6.20 8.06
N PRO A 78 18.27 5.89 7.09
CA PRO A 78 19.62 6.45 7.06
C PRO A 78 19.62 7.95 6.71
N PHE A 79 18.60 8.47 6.05
CA PHE A 79 18.46 9.90 5.78
C PHE A 79 18.34 10.72 7.07
N LEU A 80 17.58 10.25 8.05
CA LEU A 80 17.44 10.88 9.35
C LEU A 80 18.60 10.53 10.29
N GLU A 81 19.12 9.31 10.22
CA GLU A 81 20.25 8.88 11.03
C GLU A 81 21.52 9.69 10.71
N ASN A 82 21.86 9.86 9.43
CA ASN A 82 23.01 10.64 8.98
C ASN A 82 22.92 12.13 9.37
N ARG A 83 21.71 12.61 9.68
CA ARG A 83 21.46 13.99 10.15
C ARG A 83 21.42 14.09 11.68
N GLY A 84 21.55 12.98 12.39
CA GLY A 84 21.45 12.94 13.86
C GLY A 84 20.04 13.22 14.39
N ILE A 85 19.01 13.10 13.54
CA ILE A 85 17.60 13.29 13.92
C ILE A 85 17.04 12.01 14.54
N LEU A 86 17.28 10.87 13.92
CA LEU A 86 16.97 9.55 14.45
C LEU A 86 18.28 8.89 14.87
N THR A 87 18.39 8.51 16.13
CA THR A 87 19.62 7.97 16.71
C THR A 87 19.32 6.82 17.67
N ARG A 88 20.34 6.06 18.03
CA ARG A 88 20.21 5.00 19.03
C ARG A 88 19.77 5.54 20.40
N ASP A 89 20.10 6.80 20.72
CA ASP A 89 19.79 7.42 22.01
C ASP A 89 18.32 7.84 22.12
N ASN A 90 17.67 8.14 20.98
CA ASN A 90 16.25 8.49 20.94
C ASN A 90 15.35 7.35 20.43
N LEU A 91 15.93 6.17 20.15
CA LEU A 91 15.17 4.97 19.86
C LEU A 91 14.34 4.56 21.07
N ASP A 92 13.05 4.23 20.85
CA ASP A 92 12.22 3.69 21.93
C ASP A 92 12.88 2.41 22.50
N PRO A 93 13.08 2.31 23.82
CA PRO A 93 13.79 1.17 24.43
C PRO A 93 13.16 -0.20 24.09
N SER A 94 11.86 -0.28 23.83
CA SER A 94 11.17 -1.51 23.47
C SER A 94 11.58 -2.04 22.09
N LEU A 95 12.19 -1.22 21.25
CA LEU A 95 12.65 -1.55 19.90
C LEU A 95 14.09 -2.05 19.86
N LYS A 96 14.79 -2.04 20.98
CA LYS A 96 16.09 -2.71 21.12
C LYS A 96 15.85 -4.22 21.35
N LEU A 97 15.63 -4.96 20.28
CA LEU A 97 15.27 -6.40 20.33
C LEU A 97 16.47 -7.30 20.57
N VAL A 98 17.65 -6.91 20.07
CA VAL A 98 18.94 -7.57 20.26
C VAL A 98 20.00 -6.53 20.61
N ASP A 99 21.17 -6.96 21.09
CA ASP A 99 22.27 -6.02 21.34
C ASP A 99 22.86 -5.48 20.02
N PHE A 100 23.29 -4.22 20.04
CA PHE A 100 24.01 -3.64 18.92
C PHE A 100 25.38 -4.33 18.74
N LYS A 101 25.76 -4.59 17.49
CA LYS A 101 27.04 -5.25 17.13
C LYS A 101 28.13 -4.18 16.94
N ASP A 102 28.60 -3.61 18.03
CA ASP A 102 29.65 -2.58 18.04
C ASP A 102 31.04 -3.21 18.04
N THR A 103 32.00 -2.56 17.37
CA THR A 103 33.42 -2.90 17.42
C THR A 103 34.25 -1.66 17.68
N ALA A 104 35.57 -1.80 17.87
CA ALA A 104 36.47 -0.67 18.03
C ALA A 104 36.44 0.32 16.84
N ASN A 105 36.09 -0.18 15.64
CA ASN A 105 36.15 0.58 14.38
C ASN A 105 34.77 0.89 13.77
N PHE A 106 33.68 0.36 14.32
CA PHE A 106 32.34 0.56 13.80
C PHE A 106 31.31 0.56 14.93
N THR A 107 30.65 1.68 15.09
CA THR A 107 29.43 1.82 15.90
C THR A 107 28.26 1.49 14.99
N GLU A 108 27.51 0.44 15.32
CA GLU A 108 26.42 -0.05 14.49
C GLU A 108 25.32 1.01 14.33
N SER A 109 24.98 1.32 13.08
CA SER A 109 23.88 2.22 12.76
C SER A 109 22.52 1.54 12.93
N LEU A 110 21.44 2.32 13.02
CA LEU A 110 20.07 1.80 13.00
C LEU A 110 19.74 1.13 11.68
N TYR A 111 20.30 1.64 10.57
CA TYR A 111 20.17 0.99 9.26
C TYR A 111 20.84 -0.39 9.25
N SER A 112 22.03 -0.54 9.83
CA SER A 112 22.69 -1.84 9.98
C SER A 112 21.89 -2.78 10.89
N TYR A 113 21.39 -2.24 11.99
CA TYR A 113 20.56 -2.98 12.93
C TYR A 113 19.29 -3.53 12.27
N TYR A 114 18.59 -2.70 11.48
CA TYR A 114 17.45 -3.12 10.66
C TYR A 114 17.79 -4.30 9.74
N ASN A 115 18.90 -4.20 8.98
CA ASN A 115 19.32 -5.28 8.10
C ASN A 115 19.58 -6.59 8.88
N ARG A 116 20.23 -6.52 10.03
CA ARG A 116 20.43 -7.71 10.88
C ARG A 116 19.13 -8.29 11.44
N LEU A 117 18.13 -7.47 11.71
CA LEU A 117 16.81 -7.98 12.08
C LEU A 117 16.16 -8.73 10.92
N CYS A 118 16.35 -8.27 9.67
CA CYS A 118 15.87 -8.96 8.47
C CYS A 118 16.60 -10.29 8.21
N GLU A 119 17.87 -10.42 8.61
CA GLU A 119 18.57 -11.71 8.59
C GLU A 119 17.96 -12.72 9.56
N ILE A 120 17.31 -12.25 10.64
CA ILE A 120 16.59 -13.14 11.57
C ILE A 120 15.30 -13.60 10.91
N ASP A 121 14.42 -12.66 10.51
CA ASP A 121 13.14 -12.94 9.86
C ASP A 121 12.47 -11.63 9.40
N ASP A 122 11.83 -11.63 8.23
CA ASP A 122 11.01 -10.51 7.74
C ASP A 122 9.90 -10.13 8.72
N PHE A 123 9.34 -11.09 9.46
CA PHE A 123 8.34 -10.82 10.51
C PHE A 123 8.91 -10.11 11.75
N VAL A 124 10.22 -9.97 11.84
CA VAL A 124 10.91 -9.18 12.89
C VAL A 124 11.23 -7.79 12.38
N CYS A 125 11.84 -7.68 11.21
CA CYS A 125 12.31 -6.38 10.72
C CYS A 125 11.20 -5.49 10.15
N TYR A 126 10.19 -6.01 9.46
CA TYR A 126 9.11 -5.20 8.90
C TYR A 126 8.29 -4.46 9.98
N PRO A 127 7.81 -5.13 11.06
CA PRO A 127 7.17 -4.38 12.13
C PRO A 127 8.11 -3.36 12.80
N TRP A 128 9.39 -3.69 12.95
CA TRP A 128 10.37 -2.78 13.54
C TRP A 128 10.55 -1.52 12.69
N ALA A 129 10.64 -1.66 11.35
CA ALA A 129 10.75 -0.53 10.43
C ALA A 129 9.56 0.45 10.54
N ALA A 130 8.35 -0.08 10.74
CA ALA A 130 7.19 0.77 10.96
C ALA A 130 7.13 1.40 12.37
N GLN A 131 7.73 0.76 13.38
CA GLN A 131 7.70 1.21 14.78
C GLN A 131 8.80 2.22 15.11
N ILE A 132 9.88 2.27 14.32
CA ILE A 132 11.06 3.11 14.60
C ILE A 132 10.77 4.61 14.61
N TRP A 133 9.65 5.02 14.00
CA TRP A 133 9.17 6.39 13.98
C TRP A 133 8.52 6.83 15.30
N SER A 134 8.51 5.96 16.32
CA SER A 134 7.98 6.26 17.64
C SER A 134 8.65 7.50 18.25
N GLY A 135 7.82 8.36 18.83
CA GLY A 135 8.26 9.62 19.41
C GLY A 135 8.17 10.84 18.47
N PHE A 136 8.12 10.64 17.15
CA PHE A 136 7.89 11.73 16.21
C PHE A 136 6.39 12.07 16.08
N THR A 137 6.11 13.34 15.88
CA THR A 137 4.78 13.78 15.40
C THR A 137 4.62 13.48 13.92
N LEU A 138 3.38 13.31 13.46
CA LEU A 138 3.14 13.16 12.01
C LEU A 138 3.54 14.41 11.23
N ARG A 139 3.52 15.59 11.84
CA ARG A 139 4.00 16.84 11.24
C ARG A 139 5.51 16.80 10.96
N GLU A 140 6.31 16.34 11.90
CA GLU A 140 7.76 16.17 11.69
C GLU A 140 8.02 15.14 10.59
N LEU A 141 7.37 13.99 10.66
CA LEU A 141 7.51 12.93 9.65
C LEU A 141 7.10 13.44 8.25
N LYS A 142 6.00 14.20 8.13
CA LYS A 142 5.59 14.82 6.85
C LYS A 142 6.69 15.72 6.29
N THR A 143 7.33 16.51 7.14
CA THR A 143 8.45 17.36 6.72
C THR A 143 9.61 16.53 6.21
N TYR A 144 9.99 15.49 6.93
CA TYR A 144 11.12 14.63 6.54
C TYR A 144 10.83 13.81 5.29
N VAL A 145 9.61 13.30 5.13
CA VAL A 145 9.18 12.63 3.89
C VAL A 145 9.29 13.58 2.71
N ASP A 146 8.83 14.83 2.86
CA ASP A 146 8.90 15.82 1.80
C ASP A 146 10.34 16.21 1.42
N GLU A 147 11.22 16.31 2.42
CA GLU A 147 12.65 16.55 2.20
C GLU A 147 13.32 15.36 1.50
N LEU A 148 12.99 14.13 1.91
CA LEU A 148 13.52 12.92 1.29
C LEU A 148 13.06 12.79 -0.18
N MET A 149 11.76 12.99 -0.43
CA MET A 149 11.19 12.92 -1.78
C MET A 149 11.79 13.99 -2.74
N ALA A 150 12.23 15.11 -2.19
CA ALA A 150 12.93 16.16 -2.95
C ALA A 150 14.45 15.92 -3.06
N TYR A 151 14.98 14.95 -2.34
CA TYR A 151 16.42 14.69 -2.30
C TYR A 151 16.88 13.94 -3.56
N ASN A 152 17.93 14.44 -4.21
CA ASN A 152 18.36 13.92 -5.51
C ASN A 152 19.70 13.16 -5.50
N SER A 153 20.27 12.94 -4.31
CA SER A 153 21.53 12.22 -4.16
C SER A 153 21.31 10.89 -3.44
N SER A 154 22.21 9.94 -3.64
CA SER A 154 22.21 8.72 -2.84
C SER A 154 22.57 9.03 -1.38
N ILE A 155 22.02 8.25 -0.48
CA ILE A 155 22.21 8.36 0.97
C ILE A 155 23.22 7.30 1.38
N PRO A 156 24.40 7.67 1.89
CA PRO A 156 25.43 6.71 2.27
C PRO A 156 24.96 5.87 3.46
N THR A 157 25.31 4.58 3.43
CA THR A 157 25.03 3.63 4.50
C THR A 157 26.25 2.78 4.81
N LYS A 158 26.34 2.28 6.04
CA LYS A 158 27.27 1.22 6.43
C LYS A 158 26.49 0.20 7.25
N TYR A 159 26.69 -1.07 6.96
CA TYR A 159 25.98 -2.14 7.64
C TYR A 159 26.82 -3.42 7.72
N TRP A 160 26.46 -4.31 8.63
CA TRP A 160 27.00 -5.65 8.71
C TRP A 160 26.44 -6.50 7.57
N ASP A 161 27.34 -7.10 6.79
CA ASP A 161 27.05 -8.15 5.81
C ASP A 161 27.76 -9.42 6.32
N GLY A 162 27.02 -10.25 7.03
CA GLY A 162 27.62 -11.29 7.85
C GLY A 162 28.55 -10.73 8.93
N ASP A 163 29.86 -11.02 8.83
CA ASP A 163 30.88 -10.56 9.77
C ASP A 163 31.73 -9.38 9.24
N GLU A 164 31.40 -8.84 8.09
CA GLU A 164 32.10 -7.71 7.48
C GLU A 164 31.25 -6.43 7.49
N VAL A 165 31.91 -5.29 7.69
CA VAL A 165 31.23 -3.98 7.57
C VAL A 165 31.32 -3.49 6.13
N THR A 166 30.19 -3.45 5.46
CA THR A 166 30.08 -3.03 4.07
C THR A 166 29.60 -1.59 3.96
N SER A 167 30.26 -0.79 3.11
CA SER A 167 29.81 0.55 2.72
C SER A 167 28.94 0.47 1.48
N SER A 168 27.77 1.11 1.53
CA SER A 168 26.79 1.12 0.44
C SER A 168 26.05 2.46 0.41
N SER A 169 24.99 2.53 -0.35
CA SER A 169 24.08 3.65 -0.36
C SER A 169 22.68 3.21 -0.78
N VAL A 170 21.66 3.92 -0.30
CA VAL A 170 20.28 3.79 -0.75
C VAL A 170 19.87 5.05 -1.53
N ASN A 171 18.84 4.93 -2.34
CA ASN A 171 18.33 6.07 -3.11
C ASN A 171 16.97 6.50 -2.58
N PRO A 172 16.68 7.81 -2.54
CA PRO A 172 15.36 8.30 -2.19
C PRO A 172 14.30 7.88 -3.22
N PRO A 173 13.02 7.80 -2.85
CA PRO A 173 11.97 7.41 -3.76
C PRO A 173 11.86 8.34 -4.96
N LYS A 174 11.48 7.78 -6.12
CA LYS A 174 11.23 8.53 -7.37
C LYS A 174 9.89 8.14 -7.95
N VAL A 175 9.01 9.12 -8.11
CA VAL A 175 7.67 8.92 -8.65
C VAL A 175 7.73 8.26 -10.03
N PHE A 176 6.98 7.17 -10.22
CA PHE A 176 6.72 6.59 -11.52
C PHE A 176 5.58 7.36 -12.21
N ARG A 177 5.90 8.04 -13.30
CA ARG A 177 4.90 8.80 -14.07
C ARG A 177 3.81 7.89 -14.64
N GLY A 178 4.19 6.69 -15.07
CA GLY A 178 3.24 5.70 -15.54
C GLY A 178 2.23 5.30 -14.45
N GLN A 179 2.68 5.10 -13.22
CA GLN A 179 1.75 4.78 -12.12
C GLN A 179 0.82 5.95 -11.78
N VAL A 180 1.32 7.19 -11.81
CA VAL A 180 0.47 8.38 -11.66
C VAL A 180 -0.60 8.43 -12.74
N GLU A 181 -0.26 8.16 -14.01
CA GLU A 181 -1.23 8.06 -15.11
C GLU A 181 -2.26 6.95 -14.86
N LEU A 182 -1.81 5.77 -14.44
CA LEU A 182 -2.69 4.62 -14.19
C LEU A 182 -3.66 4.88 -13.04
N TYR A 183 -3.19 5.43 -11.93
CA TYR A 183 -4.03 5.73 -10.77
C TYR A 183 -5.14 6.72 -11.13
N ASN A 184 -4.77 7.83 -11.77
CA ASN A 184 -5.76 8.82 -12.19
C ASN A 184 -6.72 8.27 -13.25
N ALA A 185 -6.22 7.49 -14.23
CA ALA A 185 -7.06 6.84 -15.23
C ALA A 185 -8.09 5.87 -14.61
N LEU A 186 -7.70 5.11 -13.59
CA LEU A 186 -8.62 4.24 -12.85
C LEU A 186 -9.70 5.06 -12.15
N MET A 187 -9.32 6.07 -11.37
CA MET A 187 -10.25 6.90 -10.60
C MET A 187 -11.19 7.70 -11.51
N ASP A 188 -10.68 8.27 -12.60
CA ASP A 188 -11.48 9.01 -13.61
C ASP A 188 -12.52 8.11 -14.29
N ASN A 189 -12.32 6.80 -14.27
CA ASN A 189 -13.25 5.80 -14.80
C ASN A 189 -14.09 5.12 -13.71
N GLY A 190 -14.18 5.71 -12.51
CA GLY A 190 -15.01 5.20 -11.42
C GLY A 190 -14.52 3.89 -10.82
N ILE A 191 -13.22 3.60 -10.94
CA ILE A 191 -12.55 2.45 -10.31
C ILE A 191 -11.77 2.99 -9.11
N ALA A 192 -12.13 2.57 -7.92
CA ALA A 192 -11.45 3.02 -6.72
C ALA A 192 -10.01 2.48 -6.66
N VAL A 193 -9.06 3.33 -6.29
CA VAL A 193 -7.66 2.92 -6.09
C VAL A 193 -7.38 2.83 -4.61
N TYR A 194 -6.78 1.71 -4.20
CA TYR A 194 -6.27 1.48 -2.85
C TYR A 194 -4.79 1.18 -2.90
N VAL A 195 -4.07 1.67 -1.91
CA VAL A 195 -2.68 1.31 -1.65
C VAL A 195 -2.64 0.37 -0.46
N ILE A 196 -1.87 -0.73 -0.55
CA ILE A 196 -1.66 -1.69 0.54
C ILE A 196 -0.16 -1.94 0.65
N SER A 197 0.50 -1.21 1.54
CA SER A 197 1.96 -1.20 1.68
C SER A 197 2.43 -1.94 2.94
N ALA A 198 3.60 -2.55 2.89
CA ALA A 198 4.29 -3.09 4.07
C ALA A 198 4.98 -2.00 4.91
N ALA A 199 5.01 -0.76 4.43
CA ALA A 199 5.53 0.40 5.14
C ALA A 199 4.49 1.02 6.09
N HIS A 200 4.95 1.91 6.98
CA HIS A 200 4.10 2.64 7.93
C HIS A 200 3.00 3.44 7.21
N GLU A 201 1.75 3.22 7.60
CA GLU A 201 0.57 3.74 6.90
C GLU A 201 0.59 5.26 6.71
N GLU A 202 0.98 6.02 7.73
CA GLU A 202 0.99 7.47 7.63
C GLU A 202 2.07 8.00 6.68
N LEU A 203 3.27 7.37 6.65
CA LEU A 203 4.32 7.75 5.71
C LEU A 203 3.88 7.51 4.26
N VAL A 204 3.26 6.37 3.99
CA VAL A 204 2.69 6.05 2.68
C VAL A 204 1.59 7.03 2.30
N ARG A 205 0.71 7.38 3.23
CA ARG A 205 -0.37 8.35 3.02
C ARG A 205 0.16 9.73 2.67
N MET A 206 1.26 10.18 3.31
CA MET A 206 1.93 11.45 3.01
C MET A 206 2.42 11.57 1.58
N VAL A 207 2.60 10.46 0.86
CA VAL A 207 2.97 10.44 -0.56
C VAL A 207 1.77 10.12 -1.45
N ALA A 208 1.03 9.07 -1.16
CA ALA A 208 -0.04 8.60 -2.03
C ALA A 208 -1.24 9.56 -2.09
N SER A 209 -1.50 10.31 -1.01
CA SER A 209 -2.65 11.22 -0.93
C SER A 209 -2.29 12.69 -1.14
N ASP A 210 -1.02 13.08 -1.04
CA ASP A 210 -0.61 14.46 -1.27
C ASP A 210 -0.66 14.80 -2.77
N PRO A 211 -1.49 15.80 -3.19
CA PRO A 211 -1.64 16.16 -4.60
C PRO A 211 -0.33 16.53 -5.30
N LYS A 212 0.70 17.00 -4.57
CA LYS A 212 1.99 17.37 -5.15
C LYS A 212 2.73 16.21 -5.80
N TYR A 213 2.45 14.95 -5.39
CA TYR A 213 3.03 13.75 -5.99
C TYR A 213 2.17 13.17 -7.13
N GLY A 214 0.92 13.63 -7.24
CA GLY A 214 0.04 13.36 -8.37
C GLY A 214 -0.74 12.05 -8.33
N TYR A 215 -0.53 11.16 -7.34
CA TYR A 215 -1.27 9.89 -7.23
C TYR A 215 -2.74 10.12 -6.90
N ASN A 216 -3.05 11.13 -6.10
CA ASN A 216 -4.41 11.55 -5.73
C ASN A 216 -5.25 10.45 -5.07
N VAL A 217 -4.63 9.48 -4.40
CA VAL A 217 -5.34 8.42 -3.68
C VAL A 217 -6.07 9.03 -2.49
N PRO A 218 -7.39 8.82 -2.34
CA PRO A 218 -8.10 9.30 -1.17
C PRO A 218 -7.44 8.79 0.13
N PRO A 219 -7.25 9.63 1.16
CA PRO A 219 -6.53 9.24 2.39
C PRO A 219 -7.07 7.96 3.06
N GLN A 220 -8.38 7.73 2.99
CA GLN A 220 -9.03 6.53 3.54
C GLN A 220 -8.69 5.25 2.76
N ASN A 221 -8.20 5.38 1.54
CA ASN A 221 -7.84 4.26 0.66
C ASN A 221 -6.35 3.86 0.78
N VAL A 222 -5.59 4.53 1.63
CA VAL A 222 -4.21 4.15 1.94
C VAL A 222 -4.22 3.26 3.17
N ILE A 223 -3.70 2.05 3.01
CA ILE A 223 -3.62 1.01 4.03
C ILE A 223 -2.15 0.62 4.15
N GLY A 224 -1.63 0.62 5.35
CA GLY A 224 -0.24 0.28 5.62
C GLY A 224 -0.08 -0.38 6.99
N VAL A 225 1.14 -0.52 7.45
CA VAL A 225 1.41 -0.94 8.81
C VAL A 225 1.01 0.19 9.74
N THR A 226 -0.07 0.00 10.47
CA THR A 226 -0.66 1.03 11.32
C THR A 226 -0.09 0.94 12.73
N THR A 227 0.40 2.06 13.25
CA THR A 227 0.74 2.21 14.67
C THR A 227 -0.37 2.97 15.41
N VAL A 228 -0.42 2.78 16.71
CA VAL A 228 -1.26 3.61 17.57
C VAL A 228 -0.63 4.99 17.68
N LEU A 229 -1.44 6.02 17.48
CA LEU A 229 -1.06 7.43 17.64
C LEU A 229 -1.55 7.96 18.98
N LYS A 230 -0.81 8.88 19.57
CA LYS A 230 -1.13 9.48 20.86
C LYS A 230 -1.24 11.00 20.76
N ASN A 231 -2.33 11.54 21.28
CA ASN A 231 -2.41 12.96 21.58
C ASN A 231 -1.70 13.22 22.93
N VAL A 232 -0.57 13.91 22.88
CA VAL A 232 0.25 14.14 24.07
C VAL A 232 -0.42 15.05 25.11
N THR A 233 -1.36 15.89 24.69
CA THR A 233 -2.08 16.81 25.59
C THR A 233 -3.19 16.11 26.35
N SER A 234 -4.03 15.32 25.66
CA SER A 234 -5.18 14.62 26.28
C SER A 234 -4.81 13.21 26.77
N GLY A 235 -3.71 12.64 26.28
CA GLY A 235 -3.35 11.23 26.49
C GLY A 235 -4.16 10.23 25.67
N GLU A 236 -5.07 10.70 24.82
CA GLU A 236 -5.92 9.88 24.00
C GLU A 236 -5.14 9.07 22.96
N LEU A 237 -5.55 7.81 22.76
CA LEU A 237 -4.98 6.90 21.78
C LEU A 237 -5.94 6.72 20.61
N THR A 238 -5.44 6.85 19.38
CA THR A 238 -6.20 6.69 18.13
C THR A 238 -5.30 6.17 17.02
N ASN A 239 -5.83 6.05 15.82
CA ASN A 239 -5.12 5.89 14.56
C ASN A 239 -6.05 6.20 13.37
N ALA A 240 -5.51 6.32 12.17
CA ALA A 240 -6.30 6.64 10.98
C ALA A 240 -7.37 5.57 10.69
N ARG A 241 -7.07 4.27 10.84
CA ARG A 241 -8.04 3.19 10.57
C ARG A 241 -9.27 3.28 11.46
N LYS A 242 -9.06 3.52 12.76
CA LYS A 242 -10.15 3.75 13.71
C LYS A 242 -10.99 4.97 13.30
N GLN A 243 -10.32 6.10 13.08
CA GLN A 243 -10.99 7.36 12.71
C GLN A 243 -11.78 7.24 11.39
N ILE A 244 -11.22 6.56 10.38
CA ILE A 244 -11.90 6.32 9.10
C ILE A 244 -13.16 5.48 9.31
N THR A 245 -13.09 4.42 10.11
CA THR A 245 -14.24 3.57 10.44
C THR A 245 -15.33 4.35 11.19
N GLU A 246 -14.92 5.27 12.05
CA GLU A 246 -15.83 6.14 12.84
C GLU A 246 -16.30 7.39 12.08
N GLY A 247 -15.77 7.65 10.87
CA GLY A 247 -16.07 8.86 10.09
C GLY A 247 -15.51 10.16 10.70
N THR A 248 -14.48 10.05 11.55
CA THR A 248 -13.87 11.18 12.29
C THR A 248 -12.47 11.53 11.79
N TYR A 249 -11.99 10.87 10.72
CA TYR A 249 -10.64 11.11 10.17
C TYR A 249 -10.46 12.58 9.76
N ASN A 250 -9.39 13.19 10.28
CA ASN A 250 -9.00 14.55 9.94
C ASN A 250 -7.46 14.63 9.82
N GLU A 251 -6.97 14.70 8.60
CA GLU A 251 -5.53 14.72 8.30
C GLU A 251 -4.81 15.86 9.03
N THR A 252 -5.36 17.08 8.96
CA THR A 252 -4.74 18.26 9.59
C THR A 252 -4.66 18.12 11.11
N ALA A 253 -5.71 17.63 11.75
CA ALA A 253 -5.73 17.42 13.20
C ALA A 253 -4.77 16.30 13.63
N ASN A 254 -4.56 15.31 12.76
CA ASN A 254 -3.66 14.20 13.04
C ASN A 254 -2.18 14.59 12.99
N LEU A 255 -1.81 15.69 12.33
CA LEU A 255 -0.40 16.10 12.21
C LEU A 255 0.29 16.30 13.57
N ASP A 256 -0.43 16.65 14.62
CA ASP A 256 0.11 16.86 15.95
C ASP A 256 0.09 15.61 16.85
N LEU A 257 -0.40 14.48 16.31
CA LEU A 257 -0.35 13.20 17.00
C LEU A 257 1.06 12.60 16.92
N VAL A 258 1.47 11.94 18.00
CA VAL A 258 2.78 11.28 18.12
C VAL A 258 2.63 9.78 17.83
N VAL A 259 3.54 9.26 17.03
CA VAL A 259 3.66 7.82 16.74
C VAL A 259 4.09 7.09 18.00
N THR A 260 3.47 5.94 18.29
CA THR A 260 3.87 5.04 19.37
C THR A 260 4.44 3.74 18.83
N PRO A 261 5.21 2.95 19.61
CA PRO A 261 5.74 1.68 19.13
C PRO A 261 4.70 0.55 19.08
N TYR A 262 3.43 0.84 19.33
CA TYR A 262 2.38 -0.20 19.39
C TYR A 262 1.70 -0.35 18.03
N LEU A 263 1.68 -1.59 17.52
CA LEU A 263 1.04 -1.92 16.26
C LEU A 263 -0.48 -2.09 16.41
N TRP A 264 -1.17 -1.74 15.33
CA TRP A 264 -2.59 -2.03 15.10
C TRP A 264 -2.70 -3.08 13.98
N THR A 265 -3.47 -4.14 14.17
CA THR A 265 -3.58 -5.25 13.21
C THR A 265 -4.83 -5.15 12.33
N PRO A 266 -4.86 -5.77 11.12
CA PRO A 266 -3.84 -6.64 10.54
C PRO A 266 -2.64 -5.85 9.99
N ALA A 267 -1.45 -6.46 10.06
CA ALA A 267 -0.26 -5.94 9.41
C ALA A 267 -0.26 -6.29 7.91
N THR A 268 0.32 -5.42 7.08
CA THR A 268 0.11 -5.41 5.62
C THR A 268 1.31 -5.91 4.83
N TRP A 269 1.87 -7.05 5.22
CA TRP A 269 2.86 -7.83 4.46
C TRP A 269 2.37 -9.26 4.28
N PHE A 270 2.82 -9.95 3.23
CA PHE A 270 2.44 -11.34 2.90
C PHE A 270 0.92 -11.54 2.90
N ALA A 271 0.42 -12.53 3.64
CA ALA A 271 -1.01 -12.79 3.78
C ALA A 271 -1.79 -11.60 4.38
N GLY A 272 -1.10 -10.72 5.12
CA GLY A 272 -1.70 -9.51 5.68
C GLY A 272 -2.20 -8.53 4.62
N LYS A 273 -1.57 -8.44 3.44
CA LYS A 273 -2.11 -7.62 2.32
C LYS A 273 -3.48 -8.14 1.86
N TRP A 274 -3.64 -9.46 1.76
CA TRP A 274 -4.95 -10.04 1.46
C TRP A 274 -5.95 -9.86 2.61
N ALA A 275 -5.51 -10.02 3.85
CA ALA A 275 -6.35 -9.79 5.02
C ALA A 275 -6.82 -8.32 5.09
N ALA A 276 -5.98 -7.36 4.71
CA ALA A 276 -6.36 -5.95 4.64
C ALA A 276 -7.46 -5.68 3.61
N ILE A 277 -7.44 -6.34 2.45
CA ILE A 277 -8.53 -6.27 1.47
C ILE A 277 -9.84 -6.72 2.12
N LEU A 278 -9.83 -7.89 2.76
CA LEU A 278 -11.03 -8.46 3.40
C LEU A 278 -11.54 -7.63 4.58
N THR A 279 -10.63 -6.95 5.30
CA THR A 279 -10.96 -6.19 6.50
C THR A 279 -11.43 -4.77 6.20
N TYR A 280 -10.78 -4.09 5.25
CA TYR A 280 -10.94 -2.65 5.05
C TYR A 280 -11.56 -2.26 3.71
N ILE A 281 -11.62 -3.16 2.72
CA ILE A 281 -12.12 -2.84 1.39
C ILE A 281 -13.42 -3.60 1.10
N ASP A 282 -13.34 -4.90 0.84
CA ASP A 282 -14.50 -5.72 0.54
C ASP A 282 -14.22 -7.21 0.83
N GLN A 283 -15.12 -7.88 1.57
CA GLN A 283 -14.99 -9.30 1.88
C GLN A 283 -15.36 -10.22 0.70
N TRP A 284 -16.14 -9.72 -0.27
CA TRP A 284 -16.77 -10.54 -1.30
C TRP A 284 -16.29 -10.19 -2.69
N LYS A 285 -16.09 -8.92 -2.96
CA LYS A 285 -15.66 -8.42 -4.24
C LYS A 285 -14.14 -8.45 -4.36
N ARG A 286 -13.64 -8.96 -5.47
CA ARG A 286 -12.21 -8.98 -5.77
C ARG A 286 -11.80 -7.73 -6.53
N PRO A 287 -10.55 -7.24 -6.37
CA PRO A 287 -10.01 -6.18 -7.20
C PRO A 287 -9.89 -6.63 -8.66
N ILE A 288 -10.04 -5.68 -9.56
CA ILE A 288 -9.80 -5.91 -10.99
C ILE A 288 -8.34 -5.66 -11.39
N LEU A 289 -7.52 -5.22 -10.49
CA LEU A 289 -6.08 -5.10 -10.66
C LEU A 289 -5.41 -5.23 -9.29
N ALA A 290 -4.33 -6.03 -9.25
CA ALA A 290 -3.38 -6.04 -8.15
C ALA A 290 -1.99 -5.77 -8.71
N GLY A 291 -1.32 -4.72 -8.19
CA GLY A 291 0.04 -4.33 -8.57
C GLY A 291 1.04 -4.64 -7.46
N GLY A 292 2.21 -5.19 -7.82
CA GLY A 292 3.29 -5.52 -6.90
C GLY A 292 4.62 -5.73 -7.60
N ASP A 293 5.68 -5.96 -6.80
CA ASP A 293 7.05 -6.15 -7.29
C ASP A 293 7.85 -7.21 -6.52
N THR A 294 7.37 -7.60 -5.34
CA THR A 294 8.11 -8.50 -4.44
C THR A 294 7.40 -9.83 -4.24
N PRO A 295 7.97 -10.97 -4.69
CA PRO A 295 7.44 -12.30 -4.43
C PRO A 295 7.38 -12.55 -2.91
N GLY A 296 6.31 -13.16 -2.44
CA GLY A 296 6.04 -13.32 -1.01
C GLY A 296 5.22 -12.17 -0.46
N SER A 297 5.73 -10.94 -0.41
CA SER A 297 4.99 -9.79 0.12
C SER A 297 3.67 -9.54 -0.64
N ASP A 298 3.70 -9.60 -1.98
CA ASP A 298 2.54 -9.29 -2.84
C ASP A 298 1.76 -10.52 -3.30
N SER A 299 2.34 -11.71 -3.18
CA SER A 299 1.81 -12.94 -3.77
C SER A 299 0.39 -13.25 -3.33
N TYR A 300 0.07 -13.11 -2.05
CA TYR A 300 -1.30 -13.38 -1.57
C TYR A 300 -2.31 -12.41 -2.19
N MET A 301 -1.98 -11.13 -2.28
CA MET A 301 -2.83 -10.11 -2.88
C MET A 301 -3.04 -10.40 -4.38
N GLN A 302 -2.00 -10.82 -5.08
CA GLN A 302 -2.07 -11.14 -6.50
C GLN A 302 -2.80 -12.48 -6.75
N PHE A 303 -2.34 -13.59 -6.18
CA PHE A 303 -2.87 -14.92 -6.52
C PHE A 303 -4.28 -15.23 -5.96
N HIS A 304 -4.68 -14.55 -4.90
CA HIS A 304 -6.02 -14.72 -4.32
C HIS A 304 -6.97 -13.55 -4.63
N GLY A 305 -6.44 -12.41 -5.04
CA GLY A 305 -7.14 -11.14 -5.10
C GLY A 305 -7.75 -10.78 -6.44
N VAL A 306 -7.19 -11.18 -7.59
CA VAL A 306 -7.59 -10.61 -8.88
C VAL A 306 -8.81 -11.30 -9.50
N ASP A 307 -9.81 -10.51 -9.92
CA ASP A 307 -10.99 -10.97 -10.67
C ASP A 307 -10.68 -11.12 -12.16
N THR A 308 -10.00 -12.20 -12.53
CA THR A 308 -9.63 -12.48 -13.94
C THR A 308 -10.85 -12.74 -14.83
N ALA A 309 -11.99 -13.18 -14.29
CA ALA A 309 -13.24 -13.39 -15.04
C ALA A 309 -13.78 -12.05 -15.59
N LYS A 310 -13.60 -10.96 -14.87
CA LYS A 310 -13.89 -9.61 -15.35
C LYS A 310 -12.80 -9.02 -16.26
N GLY A 311 -11.77 -9.80 -16.61
CA GLY A 311 -10.61 -9.34 -17.35
C GLY A 311 -9.65 -8.54 -16.46
N GLY A 312 -9.68 -8.80 -15.15
CA GLY A 312 -8.74 -8.20 -14.22
C GLY A 312 -7.31 -8.60 -14.51
N VAL A 313 -6.35 -7.77 -14.08
CA VAL A 313 -4.94 -7.82 -14.45
C VAL A 313 -4.06 -7.98 -13.21
N HIS A 314 -3.06 -8.86 -13.30
CA HIS A 314 -1.93 -8.91 -12.40
C HIS A 314 -0.85 -7.98 -12.97
N LEU A 315 -0.50 -6.91 -12.27
CA LEU A 315 0.55 -5.98 -12.66
C LEU A 315 1.83 -6.29 -11.87
N TRP A 316 2.93 -6.48 -12.59
CA TRP A 316 4.23 -6.74 -12.00
C TRP A 316 5.27 -5.73 -12.44
N ILE A 317 5.91 -5.07 -11.47
CA ILE A 317 7.05 -4.18 -11.72
C ILE A 317 8.32 -4.99 -11.56
N ASN A 318 8.89 -5.43 -12.68
CA ASN A 318 10.06 -6.29 -12.72
C ASN A 318 11.35 -5.50 -12.45
N ARG A 319 11.67 -5.28 -11.18
CA ARG A 319 12.87 -4.55 -10.76
C ARG A 319 14.12 -5.41 -10.59
N ARG A 320 13.97 -6.73 -10.48
CA ARG A 320 15.08 -7.69 -10.30
C ARG A 320 14.77 -9.01 -11.00
N GLU A 321 15.72 -9.52 -11.77
CA GLU A 321 15.54 -10.81 -12.48
C GLU A 321 15.26 -11.96 -11.52
N ALA A 322 15.97 -12.06 -10.40
CA ALA A 322 15.74 -13.11 -9.42
C ALA A 322 14.32 -13.08 -8.81
N TYR A 323 13.70 -11.90 -8.71
CA TYR A 323 12.31 -11.79 -8.27
C TYR A 323 11.33 -12.23 -9.35
N PHE A 324 11.66 -11.96 -10.61
CA PHE A 324 10.85 -12.40 -11.72
C PHE A 324 10.89 -13.93 -11.90
N GLU A 325 12.08 -14.54 -11.76
CA GLU A 325 12.22 -16.01 -11.76
C GLU A 325 11.39 -16.65 -10.66
N ARG A 326 11.44 -16.11 -9.45
CA ARG A 326 10.63 -16.57 -8.32
C ARG A 326 9.13 -16.38 -8.58
N LEU A 327 8.71 -15.24 -9.14
CA LEU A 327 7.32 -15.02 -9.56
C LEU A 327 6.86 -16.09 -10.54
N GLN A 328 7.69 -16.43 -11.54
CA GLN A 328 7.36 -17.48 -12.52
C GLN A 328 7.17 -18.85 -11.83
N GLU A 329 7.96 -19.15 -10.82
CA GLU A 329 7.78 -20.34 -10.00
C GLU A 329 6.48 -20.29 -9.19
N GLU A 330 6.18 -19.19 -8.56
CA GLU A 330 4.93 -18.98 -7.82
C GLU A 330 3.68 -19.08 -8.72
N ILE A 331 3.74 -18.55 -9.94
CA ILE A 331 2.68 -18.73 -10.94
C ILE A 331 2.44 -20.22 -11.21
N ARG A 332 3.49 -20.99 -11.48
CA ARG A 332 3.37 -22.44 -11.72
C ARG A 332 2.79 -23.17 -10.52
N ASN A 333 3.30 -22.88 -9.32
CA ASN A 333 2.88 -23.53 -8.09
C ASN A 333 1.41 -23.22 -7.75
N ASN A 334 1.00 -21.95 -7.85
CA ASN A 334 -0.39 -21.55 -7.63
C ASN A 334 -1.34 -22.11 -8.69
N THR A 335 -0.93 -22.17 -9.96
CA THR A 335 -1.70 -22.83 -11.02
C THR A 335 -1.96 -24.30 -10.68
N GLN A 336 -0.92 -25.04 -10.29
CA GLN A 336 -1.06 -26.44 -9.90
C GLN A 336 -1.91 -26.61 -8.64
N ALA A 337 -1.74 -25.75 -7.65
CA ALA A 337 -2.54 -25.79 -6.43
C ALA A 337 -4.02 -25.50 -6.70
N GLN A 338 -4.34 -24.55 -7.59
CA GLN A 338 -5.71 -24.25 -8.01
C GLN A 338 -6.35 -25.46 -8.70
N ILE A 339 -5.64 -26.12 -9.61
CA ILE A 339 -6.09 -27.35 -10.29
C ILE A 339 -6.34 -28.47 -9.26
N ALA A 340 -5.37 -28.74 -8.38
CA ALA A 340 -5.45 -29.80 -7.39
C ALA A 340 -6.63 -29.63 -6.40
N ASN A 341 -7.00 -28.37 -6.13
CA ASN A 341 -8.13 -28.04 -5.26
C ASN A 341 -9.45 -27.83 -6.02
N GLY A 342 -9.52 -28.15 -7.31
CA GLY A 342 -10.74 -28.00 -8.13
C GLY A 342 -11.21 -26.55 -8.26
N ARG A 343 -10.29 -25.58 -8.17
CA ARG A 343 -10.59 -24.16 -8.29
C ARG A 343 -10.39 -23.68 -9.72
N GLU A 344 -11.03 -22.58 -10.06
CA GLU A 344 -10.71 -21.88 -11.32
C GLU A 344 -9.23 -21.49 -11.34
N VAL A 345 -8.56 -21.78 -12.47
CA VAL A 345 -7.18 -21.37 -12.69
C VAL A 345 -7.17 -19.89 -13.07
N THR A 346 -6.57 -19.09 -12.23
CA THR A 346 -6.41 -17.62 -12.40
C THR A 346 -4.96 -17.18 -12.33
N ALA A 347 -4.10 -17.99 -11.72
CA ALA A 347 -2.72 -17.63 -11.40
C ALA A 347 -1.85 -17.34 -12.64
N ASP A 348 -2.15 -17.97 -13.78
CA ASP A 348 -1.41 -17.80 -15.03
C ASP A 348 -2.05 -16.81 -16.03
N LYS A 349 -3.11 -16.10 -15.60
CA LYS A 349 -3.89 -15.23 -16.50
C LYS A 349 -3.56 -13.76 -16.35
N ASN A 350 -3.61 -13.03 -17.47
CA ASN A 350 -3.66 -11.56 -17.54
C ASN A 350 -2.52 -10.85 -16.79
N TRP A 351 -1.31 -11.34 -16.94
CA TRP A 351 -0.12 -10.68 -16.41
C TRP A 351 0.31 -9.53 -17.33
N VAL A 352 0.54 -8.36 -16.73
CA VAL A 352 1.22 -7.21 -17.34
C VAL A 352 2.53 -7.02 -16.57
N VAL A 353 3.64 -7.20 -17.27
CA VAL A 353 4.99 -7.10 -16.69
C VAL A 353 5.71 -5.94 -17.34
N VAL A 354 6.22 -5.01 -16.53
CA VAL A 354 7.00 -3.87 -17.00
C VAL A 354 8.23 -3.67 -16.13
N LYS A 355 9.26 -3.04 -16.70
CA LYS A 355 10.43 -2.63 -15.92
C LYS A 355 10.26 -1.22 -15.38
N PRO A 356 10.90 -0.88 -14.25
CA PRO A 356 10.83 0.47 -13.67
C PRO A 356 11.20 1.58 -14.67
N GLU A 357 12.18 1.34 -15.53
CA GLU A 357 12.70 2.32 -16.51
C GLU A 357 11.67 2.64 -17.60
N GLU A 358 10.69 1.76 -17.81
CA GLU A 358 9.66 1.91 -18.85
C GLU A 358 8.49 2.80 -18.41
N ILE A 359 8.39 3.10 -17.09
CA ILE A 359 7.28 3.85 -16.48
C ILE A 359 7.72 5.06 -15.65
N LEU A 360 9.03 5.41 -15.70
CA LEU A 360 9.61 6.57 -15.01
C LEU A 360 9.14 7.92 -15.59
#